data_73334b574667896a6d4e41f1476e3afa
#
_entry.id   73334b574667896a6d4e41f1476e3afa
#
_cell.length_a   1.000
_cell.length_b   1.000
_cell.length_c   1.000
_cell.angle_alpha   90.00
_cell.angle_beta   90.00
_cell.angle_gamma   90.00
#
_symmetry.space_group_name_H-M   'P 1'
#
loop_
_entity.id
_entity.type
_entity.pdbx_description
1 polymer ?
#
loop_
_entity_poly.entity_id
_entity_poly.type
_entity_poly.pdbx_seq_one_letter_code
_entity_poly.pdbx_strand_id
1 'polypeptide(L)'
;MEQYRVTGMSCAACSSRVEKAVSNVPGVTSCSVSLLTNSMGVEGTASASEIIAAVEASGYGASLKNAETENGGTASAAAADEMLKDTETPKMKRRLIASLVFLIPLLYVSMGHMMWGWPLPSFMAENHIAMGLTQLLLTTTVMVINQKFFVNGFKGMIHLAPNMDTLVALGAGASYGYSVYALYAMTAAQVSGDMDGVMSFMHEFYFE
;
A
#
# COMPACT_ATOMS: atom_id res chain seq x y z
N MET A 1 31.80 10.71 0.46
CA MET A 1 30.35 10.65 0.28
C MET A 1 29.94 9.18 0.23
N GLU A 2 29.27 8.68 1.23
CA GLU A 2 28.75 7.32 1.28
C GLU A 2 27.34 7.28 0.68
N GLN A 3 27.05 6.23 -0.07
CA GLN A 3 25.73 6.04 -0.68
C GLN A 3 24.96 4.91 -0.01
N TYR A 4 23.70 5.19 0.32
CA TYR A 4 22.78 4.25 0.92
C TYR A 4 21.56 4.07 0.02
N ARG A 5 21.02 2.87 0.01
CA ARG A 5 19.70 2.57 -0.55
C ARG A 5 18.67 2.73 0.56
N VAL A 6 17.65 3.53 0.34
CA VAL A 6 16.57 3.75 1.31
C VAL A 6 15.29 3.13 0.77
N THR A 7 14.61 2.34 1.58
CA THR A 7 13.36 1.65 1.21
C THR A 7 12.19 2.13 2.05
N GLY A 8 10.99 2.11 1.46
CA GLY A 8 9.76 2.55 2.14
C GLY A 8 9.39 4.01 1.92
N MET A 9 10.19 4.79 1.17
CA MET A 9 9.82 6.16 0.79
C MET A 9 8.80 6.13 -0.36
N SER A 10 7.65 6.77 -0.17
CA SER A 10 6.59 6.86 -1.18
C SER A 10 6.19 8.30 -1.52
N CYS A 11 6.72 9.28 -0.78
CA CYS A 11 6.34 10.68 -0.94
C CYS A 11 7.49 11.64 -0.57
N ALA A 12 7.39 12.91 -1.03
CA ALA A 12 8.38 13.94 -0.73
C ALA A 12 8.52 14.22 0.78
N ALA A 13 7.45 14.12 1.55
CA ALA A 13 7.50 14.24 3.01
C ALA A 13 8.31 13.11 3.65
N CYS A 14 8.32 11.92 3.04
CA CYS A 14 9.11 10.79 3.48
C CYS A 14 10.60 11.05 3.31
N SER A 15 11.02 11.55 2.13
CA SER A 15 12.43 11.88 1.87
C SER A 15 12.93 13.00 2.79
N SER A 16 12.14 14.07 3.00
CA SER A 16 12.49 15.15 3.92
C SER A 16 12.62 14.68 5.37
N ARG A 17 11.81 13.71 5.79
CA ARG A 17 11.91 13.12 7.13
C ARG A 17 13.18 12.31 7.32
N VAL A 18 13.53 11.47 6.34
CA VAL A 18 14.79 10.70 6.34
C VAL A 18 15.98 11.66 6.37
N GLU A 19 15.97 12.68 5.52
CA GLU A 19 17.02 13.69 5.47
C GLU A 19 17.21 14.40 6.81
N LYS A 20 16.09 14.83 7.43
CA LYS A 20 16.12 15.47 8.76
C LYS A 20 16.62 14.51 9.86
N ALA A 21 16.23 13.24 9.83
CA ALA A 21 16.65 12.28 10.83
C ALA A 21 18.16 11.99 10.73
N VAL A 22 18.68 11.84 9.53
CA VAL A 22 20.11 11.60 9.30
C VAL A 22 20.95 12.84 9.56
N SER A 23 20.46 14.03 9.20
CA SER A 23 21.15 15.31 9.49
C SER A 23 21.30 15.58 10.99
N ASN A 24 20.49 14.97 11.85
CA ASN A 24 20.59 15.09 13.30
C ASN A 24 21.60 14.08 13.92
N VAL A 25 22.15 13.18 13.14
CA VAL A 25 23.17 12.21 13.63
C VAL A 25 24.49 12.95 13.85
N PRO A 26 25.12 12.83 15.05
CA PRO A 26 26.40 13.44 15.31
C PRO A 26 27.46 12.98 14.29
N GLY A 27 28.17 13.94 13.70
CA GLY A 27 29.20 13.66 12.70
C GLY A 27 28.71 13.67 11.24
N VAL A 28 27.44 13.86 10.98
CA VAL A 28 26.90 14.11 9.62
C VAL A 28 27.07 15.59 9.28
N THR A 29 27.73 15.86 8.16
CA THR A 29 27.95 17.23 7.67
C THR A 29 26.91 17.61 6.60
N SER A 30 26.57 16.69 5.71
CA SER A 30 25.52 16.87 4.73
C SER A 30 24.79 15.55 4.44
N CYS A 31 23.50 15.66 4.15
CA CYS A 31 22.67 14.54 3.73
C CYS A 31 21.77 14.99 2.58
N SER A 32 21.71 14.20 1.52
CA SER A 32 20.82 14.44 0.38
C SER A 32 20.09 13.16 0.03
N VAL A 33 18.75 13.23 0.00
CA VAL A 33 17.87 12.08 -0.23
C VAL A 33 17.16 12.24 -1.57
N SER A 34 17.29 11.23 -2.44
CA SER A 34 16.59 11.18 -3.73
C SER A 34 15.45 10.17 -3.67
N LEU A 35 14.21 10.66 -3.79
CA LEU A 35 13.02 9.84 -3.88
C LEU A 35 12.96 9.04 -5.18
N LEU A 36 13.46 9.62 -6.29
CA LEU A 36 13.41 8.97 -7.61
C LEU A 36 14.29 7.73 -7.68
N THR A 37 15.47 7.79 -7.07
CA THR A 37 16.44 6.69 -7.08
C THR A 37 16.40 5.84 -5.82
N ASN A 38 15.52 6.18 -4.86
CA ASN A 38 15.49 5.55 -3.55
C ASN A 38 16.87 5.45 -2.90
N SER A 39 17.67 6.52 -3.05
CA SER A 39 19.04 6.58 -2.57
C SER A 39 19.27 7.82 -1.71
N MET A 40 20.25 7.72 -0.83
CA MET A 40 20.69 8.77 0.07
C MET A 40 22.22 8.87 0.00
N GLY A 41 22.72 10.08 -0.18
CA GLY A 41 24.15 10.40 -0.05
C GLY A 41 24.40 11.10 1.27
N VAL A 42 25.37 10.63 2.03
CA VAL A 42 25.75 11.20 3.32
C VAL A 42 27.23 11.55 3.31
N GLU A 43 27.56 12.73 3.83
CA GLU A 43 28.93 13.18 4.07
C GLU A 43 29.10 13.44 5.56
N GLY A 44 30.23 12.97 6.10
CA GLY A 44 30.55 13.14 7.51
C GLY A 44 31.47 12.06 8.03
N THR A 45 31.60 12.02 9.34
CA THR A 45 32.42 11.03 10.09
C THR A 45 31.55 10.02 10.86
N ALA A 46 30.22 10.12 10.75
CA ALA A 46 29.31 9.18 11.39
C ALA A 46 29.46 7.78 10.80
N SER A 47 29.31 6.75 11.64
CA SER A 47 29.40 5.37 11.19
C SER A 47 28.16 4.95 10.38
N ALA A 48 28.36 4.03 9.42
CA ALA A 48 27.23 3.51 8.61
C ALA A 48 26.11 2.89 9.48
N SER A 49 26.46 2.27 10.60
CA SER A 49 25.51 1.68 11.55
C SER A 49 24.62 2.73 12.22
N GLU A 50 25.18 3.88 12.60
CA GLU A 50 24.43 5.00 13.21
C GLU A 50 23.48 5.63 12.21
N ILE A 51 23.93 5.79 10.95
CA ILE A 51 23.09 6.33 9.86
C ILE A 51 21.92 5.38 9.57
N ILE A 52 22.19 4.07 9.46
CA ILE A 52 21.14 3.06 9.23
C ILE A 52 20.15 3.05 10.39
N ALA A 53 20.62 3.06 11.64
CA ALA A 53 19.77 3.09 12.82
C ALA A 53 18.87 4.33 12.87
N ALA A 54 19.37 5.51 12.48
CA ALA A 54 18.58 6.74 12.42
C ALA A 54 17.47 6.66 11.36
N VAL A 55 17.75 6.05 10.21
CA VAL A 55 16.73 5.82 9.16
C VAL A 55 15.68 4.81 9.63
N GLU A 56 16.09 3.73 10.27
CA GLU A 56 15.19 2.69 10.80
C GLU A 56 14.30 3.24 11.93
N ALA A 57 14.86 4.06 12.83
CA ALA A 57 14.10 4.74 13.86
C ALA A 57 13.03 5.68 13.29
N SER A 58 13.24 6.19 12.06
CA SER A 58 12.25 7.01 11.35
C SER A 58 11.18 6.18 10.63
N GLY A 59 11.26 4.83 10.68
CA GLY A 59 10.30 3.90 10.08
C GLY A 59 10.61 3.50 8.64
N TYR A 60 11.82 3.78 8.14
CA TYR A 60 12.29 3.43 6.79
C TYR A 60 13.42 2.42 6.87
N GLY A 61 13.65 1.65 5.80
CA GLY A 61 14.80 0.75 5.72
C GLY A 61 15.99 1.43 5.04
N ALA A 62 17.19 1.17 5.51
CA ALA A 62 18.43 1.62 4.86
C ALA A 62 19.43 0.47 4.72
N SER A 63 20.20 0.47 3.63
CA SER A 63 21.32 -0.43 3.41
C SER A 63 22.45 0.31 2.67
N LEU A 64 23.70 -0.07 2.98
CA LEU A 64 24.86 0.53 2.32
C LEU A 64 24.91 0.02 0.87
N LYS A 65 25.01 0.92 -0.09
CA LYS A 65 25.02 0.56 -1.52
C LYS A 65 26.28 -0.22 -1.92
N ASN A 66 27.40 -0.03 -1.20
CA ASN A 66 28.67 -0.72 -1.45
C ASN A 66 28.75 -2.12 -0.82
N ALA A 67 27.89 -2.47 0.14
CA ALA A 67 27.95 -3.79 0.80
C ALA A 67 27.47 -4.94 -0.12
N GLU A 68 26.74 -4.65 -1.18
CA GLU A 68 26.32 -5.65 -2.18
C GLU A 68 27.44 -6.01 -3.16
N THR A 69 28.54 -5.22 -3.20
CA THR A 69 29.66 -5.44 -4.14
C THR A 69 30.80 -6.29 -3.56
N GLU A 70 30.87 -6.46 -2.24
CA GLU A 70 31.97 -7.20 -1.61
C GLU A 70 31.79 -8.73 -1.54
N ASN A 71 30.62 -9.25 -1.89
CA ASN A 71 30.34 -10.70 -1.82
C ASN A 71 30.28 -11.41 -3.18
N GLY A 72 30.85 -10.86 -4.22
CA GLY A 72 30.92 -11.49 -5.54
C GLY A 72 32.04 -10.94 -6.40
N GLY A 73 33.11 -11.70 -6.53
CA GLY A 73 34.25 -11.36 -7.35
C GLY A 73 33.89 -11.02 -8.80
N THR A 74 34.68 -10.13 -9.41
CA THR A 74 34.78 -9.82 -10.86
C THR A 74 33.45 -9.84 -11.63
N ALA A 75 32.57 -8.91 -11.34
CA ALA A 75 31.39 -8.68 -12.17
C ALA A 75 31.72 -7.63 -13.25
N SER A 76 31.90 -8.16 -14.46
CA SER A 76 31.97 -7.49 -15.75
C SER A 76 30.85 -6.46 -15.95
N ALA A 77 31.02 -5.53 -16.86
CA ALA A 77 30.04 -4.49 -17.31
C ALA A 77 28.61 -5.03 -17.52
N ALA A 78 28.43 -6.33 -17.73
CA ALA A 78 27.12 -7.00 -17.80
C ALA A 78 26.32 -6.97 -16.48
N ALA A 79 26.96 -6.92 -15.32
CA ALA A 79 26.27 -6.81 -14.04
C ALA A 79 25.80 -5.38 -13.73
N ALA A 80 26.48 -4.38 -14.27
CA ALA A 80 26.03 -2.99 -14.18
C ALA A 80 24.76 -2.76 -15.04
N ASP A 81 24.64 -3.45 -16.16
CA ASP A 81 23.45 -3.41 -17.03
C ASP A 81 22.26 -4.17 -16.43
N GLU A 82 22.54 -5.22 -15.66
CA GLU A 82 21.51 -5.97 -14.92
C GLU A 82 21.00 -5.23 -13.69
N MET A 83 21.82 -4.39 -13.06
CA MET A 83 21.43 -3.48 -11.96
C MET A 83 20.59 -2.29 -12.46
N LEU A 84 20.73 -1.89 -13.73
CA LEU A 84 19.89 -0.90 -14.41
C LEU A 84 18.56 -1.48 -14.90
N LYS A 85 18.43 -2.80 -14.89
CA LYS A 85 17.17 -3.45 -15.26
C LYS A 85 16.13 -3.17 -14.18
N ASP A 86 15.19 -2.30 -14.54
CA ASP A 86 14.04 -1.92 -13.72
C ASP A 86 13.16 -3.16 -13.42
N THR A 87 13.46 -3.86 -12.33
CA THR A 87 12.71 -5.04 -11.89
C THR A 87 11.47 -4.69 -11.08
N GLU A 88 11.33 -3.43 -10.64
CA GLU A 88 10.20 -2.98 -9.84
C GLU A 88 8.99 -2.60 -10.71
N THR A 89 9.23 -1.92 -11.84
CA THR A 89 8.15 -1.51 -12.77
C THR A 89 7.31 -2.70 -13.28
N PRO A 90 7.89 -3.84 -13.73
CA PRO A 90 7.07 -4.97 -14.18
C PRO A 90 6.24 -5.59 -13.05
N LYS A 91 6.75 -5.61 -11.81
CA LYS A 91 6.00 -6.09 -10.65
C LYS A 91 4.84 -5.16 -10.29
N MET A 92 5.07 -3.84 -10.32
CA MET A 92 4.04 -2.83 -10.09
C MET A 92 2.96 -2.89 -11.19
N LYS A 93 3.37 -3.00 -12.46
CA LYS A 93 2.46 -3.13 -13.61
C LYS A 93 1.59 -4.38 -13.51
N ARG A 94 2.17 -5.52 -13.13
CA ARG A 94 1.42 -6.78 -12.92
C ARG A 94 0.40 -6.65 -11.79
N ARG A 95 0.74 -5.99 -10.69
CA ARG A 95 -0.18 -5.72 -9.57
C ARG A 95 -1.31 -4.79 -10.00
N LEU A 96 -0.99 -3.72 -10.74
CA LEU A 96 -1.99 -2.78 -11.26
C LEU A 96 -3.00 -3.52 -12.15
N ILE A 97 -2.52 -4.33 -13.10
CA ILE A 97 -3.41 -5.11 -13.98
C ILE A 97 -4.24 -6.10 -13.16
N ALA A 98 -3.65 -6.80 -12.19
CA ALA A 98 -4.37 -7.74 -11.36
C ALA A 98 -5.46 -7.03 -10.53
N SER A 99 -5.17 -5.89 -9.90
CA SER A 99 -6.18 -5.14 -9.15
C SER A 99 -7.28 -4.59 -10.07
N LEU A 100 -6.94 -4.15 -11.28
CA LEU A 100 -7.92 -3.66 -12.25
C LEU A 100 -8.89 -4.76 -12.71
N VAL A 101 -8.41 -5.99 -12.90
CA VAL A 101 -9.24 -7.15 -13.27
C VAL A 101 -10.31 -7.44 -12.21
N PHE A 102 -10.01 -7.24 -10.93
CA PHE A 102 -10.98 -7.42 -9.84
C PHE A 102 -11.82 -6.17 -9.56
N LEU A 103 -11.27 -4.98 -9.83
CA LEU A 103 -11.97 -3.72 -9.63
C LEU A 103 -13.11 -3.52 -10.64
N ILE A 104 -12.91 -3.90 -11.91
CA ILE A 104 -13.93 -3.75 -12.95
C ILE A 104 -15.23 -4.52 -12.59
N PRO A 105 -15.20 -5.83 -12.26
CA PRO A 105 -16.40 -6.52 -11.83
C PRO A 105 -16.97 -6.00 -10.51
N LEU A 106 -16.14 -5.51 -9.60
CA LEU A 106 -16.62 -4.85 -8.38
C LEU A 106 -17.47 -3.62 -8.72
N LEU A 107 -16.94 -2.70 -9.55
CA LEU A 107 -17.68 -1.52 -10.00
C LEU A 107 -18.94 -1.88 -10.82
N TYR A 108 -18.88 -2.96 -11.60
CA TYR A 108 -20.03 -3.45 -12.34
C TYR A 108 -21.18 -3.87 -11.41
N VAL A 109 -20.86 -4.59 -10.33
CA VAL A 109 -21.86 -5.06 -9.36
C VAL A 109 -22.33 -3.91 -8.47
N SER A 110 -21.43 -3.04 -7.99
CA SER A 110 -21.73 -1.96 -7.07
C SER A 110 -22.47 -0.84 -7.78
N MET A 111 -21.86 -0.15 -8.74
CA MET A 111 -22.46 0.99 -9.43
C MET A 111 -23.35 0.58 -10.62
N GLY A 112 -22.93 -0.40 -11.40
CA GLY A 112 -23.61 -0.76 -12.63
C GLY A 112 -25.02 -1.28 -12.41
N HIS A 113 -25.24 -2.12 -11.40
CA HIS A 113 -26.55 -2.64 -11.07
C HIS A 113 -27.39 -1.63 -10.25
N MET A 114 -26.80 -1.02 -9.22
CA MET A 114 -27.54 -0.13 -8.32
C MET A 114 -27.96 1.20 -8.98
N MET A 115 -27.09 1.81 -9.80
CA MET A 115 -27.38 3.10 -10.43
C MET A 115 -27.99 2.99 -11.83
N TRP A 116 -27.53 2.01 -12.63
CA TRP A 116 -27.91 1.90 -14.04
C TRP A 116 -28.76 0.68 -14.36
N GLY A 117 -29.06 -0.18 -13.36
CA GLY A 117 -29.91 -1.36 -13.55
C GLY A 117 -29.35 -2.39 -14.53
N TRP A 118 -28.01 -2.51 -14.64
CA TRP A 118 -27.40 -3.46 -15.55
C TRP A 118 -27.78 -4.89 -15.19
N PRO A 119 -27.97 -5.78 -16.21
CA PRO A 119 -28.41 -7.14 -15.96
C PRO A 119 -27.38 -7.90 -15.14
N LEU A 120 -27.84 -8.45 -14.02
CA LEU A 120 -27.07 -9.38 -13.19
C LEU A 120 -27.61 -10.80 -13.37
N PRO A 121 -26.79 -11.83 -13.15
CA PRO A 121 -27.28 -13.20 -13.09
C PRO A 121 -28.42 -13.33 -12.08
N SER A 122 -29.44 -14.12 -12.39
CA SER A 122 -30.68 -14.23 -11.58
C SER A 122 -30.42 -14.64 -10.12
N PHE A 123 -29.37 -15.45 -9.86
CA PHE A 123 -29.02 -15.85 -8.49
C PHE A 123 -28.49 -14.71 -7.62
N MET A 124 -28.02 -13.61 -8.23
CA MET A 124 -27.53 -12.40 -7.52
C MET A 124 -28.59 -11.31 -7.47
N ALA A 125 -29.42 -11.18 -8.50
CA ALA A 125 -30.40 -10.11 -8.62
C ALA A 125 -31.50 -10.19 -7.52
N GLU A 126 -31.86 -11.40 -7.10
CA GLU A 126 -32.90 -11.62 -6.07
C GLU A 126 -32.29 -11.83 -4.66
N ASN A 127 -30.97 -11.96 -4.56
CA ASN A 127 -30.30 -12.25 -3.29
C ASN A 127 -29.29 -11.15 -2.92
N HIS A 128 -29.76 -10.16 -2.16
CA HIS A 128 -28.96 -9.02 -1.73
C HIS A 128 -27.75 -9.43 -0.87
N ILE A 129 -27.86 -10.52 -0.08
CA ILE A 129 -26.73 -11.06 0.71
C ILE A 129 -25.67 -11.63 -0.22
N ALA A 130 -26.04 -12.37 -1.26
CA ALA A 130 -25.08 -12.92 -2.22
C ALA A 130 -24.34 -11.79 -2.95
N MET A 131 -25.00 -10.69 -3.25
CA MET A 131 -24.39 -9.50 -3.84
C MET A 131 -23.37 -8.88 -2.88
N GLY A 132 -23.74 -8.63 -1.63
CA GLY A 132 -22.82 -8.10 -0.62
C GLY A 132 -21.61 -9.00 -0.35
N LEU A 133 -21.80 -10.33 -0.29
CA LEU A 133 -20.71 -11.29 -0.16
C LEU A 133 -19.77 -11.28 -1.37
N THR A 134 -20.30 -11.13 -2.57
CA THR A 134 -19.48 -11.04 -3.78
C THR A 134 -18.62 -9.79 -3.76
N GLN A 135 -19.19 -8.63 -3.38
CA GLN A 135 -18.48 -7.39 -3.21
C GLN A 135 -17.38 -7.52 -2.14
N LEU A 136 -17.70 -8.12 -0.99
CA LEU A 136 -16.73 -8.39 0.09
C LEU A 136 -15.55 -9.22 -0.40
N LEU A 137 -15.80 -10.32 -1.13
CA LEU A 137 -14.74 -11.19 -1.65
C LEU A 137 -13.86 -10.47 -2.67
N LEU A 138 -14.45 -9.71 -3.58
CA LEU A 138 -13.71 -8.94 -4.57
C LEU A 138 -12.84 -7.86 -3.90
N THR A 139 -13.40 -7.09 -2.97
CA THR A 139 -12.67 -6.05 -2.22
C THR A 139 -11.55 -6.66 -1.39
N THR A 140 -11.81 -7.77 -0.67
CA THR A 140 -10.76 -8.47 0.08
C THR A 140 -9.63 -8.91 -0.83
N THR A 141 -9.94 -9.43 -2.02
CA THR A 141 -8.92 -9.83 -3.01
C THR A 141 -8.07 -8.64 -3.46
N VAL A 142 -8.69 -7.49 -3.75
CA VAL A 142 -7.98 -6.26 -4.11
C VAL A 142 -7.09 -5.78 -2.96
N MET A 143 -7.58 -5.82 -1.71
CA MET A 143 -6.78 -5.46 -0.53
C MET A 143 -5.58 -6.38 -0.34
N VAL A 144 -5.73 -7.69 -0.55
CA VAL A 144 -4.63 -8.67 -0.46
C VAL A 144 -3.59 -8.44 -1.56
N ILE A 145 -4.00 -8.16 -2.79
CA ILE A 145 -3.09 -7.81 -3.90
C ILE A 145 -2.26 -6.56 -3.54
N ASN A 146 -2.90 -5.59 -2.90
CA ASN A 146 -2.31 -4.30 -2.55
C ASN A 146 -1.85 -4.21 -1.08
N GLN A 147 -1.66 -5.33 -0.39
CA GLN A 147 -1.30 -5.40 1.03
C GLN A 147 -0.09 -4.54 1.43
N LYS A 148 0.83 -4.25 0.50
CA LYS A 148 2.01 -3.41 0.78
C LYS A 148 1.62 -2.01 1.27
N PHE A 149 0.54 -1.41 0.73
CA PHE A 149 0.05 -0.10 1.19
C PHE A 149 -0.45 -0.17 2.64
N PHE A 150 -1.17 -1.23 2.98
CA PHE A 150 -1.68 -1.43 4.34
C PHE A 150 -0.55 -1.66 5.34
N VAL A 151 0.44 -2.50 4.98
CA VAL A 151 1.61 -2.78 5.83
C VAL A 151 2.44 -1.51 6.03
N ASN A 152 2.72 -0.76 4.98
CA ASN A 152 3.48 0.50 5.06
C ASN A 152 2.70 1.57 5.82
N GLY A 153 1.39 1.69 5.56
CA GLY A 153 0.51 2.61 6.27
C GLY A 153 0.46 2.33 7.77
N PHE A 154 0.32 1.07 8.16
CA PHE A 154 0.30 0.66 9.56
C PHE A 154 1.65 0.88 10.26
N LYS A 155 2.77 0.57 9.58
CA LYS A 155 4.11 0.92 10.08
C LYS A 155 4.26 2.42 10.28
N GLY A 156 3.83 3.23 9.32
CA GLY A 156 3.85 4.69 9.43
C GLY A 156 3.06 5.20 10.63
N MET A 157 1.95 4.57 10.96
CA MET A 157 1.13 4.92 12.13
C MET A 157 1.84 4.56 13.44
N ILE A 158 2.43 3.36 13.55
CA ILE A 158 3.16 2.92 14.75
C ILE A 158 4.36 3.82 15.05
N HIS A 159 5.09 4.23 14.01
CA HIS A 159 6.26 5.10 14.14
C HIS A 159 5.92 6.60 14.24
N LEU A 160 4.62 6.95 14.44
CA LEU A 160 4.14 8.34 14.46
C LEU A 160 4.61 9.16 13.25
N ALA A 161 4.74 8.46 12.12
CA ALA A 161 5.22 8.95 10.85
C ALA A 161 4.13 8.80 9.76
N PRO A 162 2.93 9.40 9.96
CA PRO A 162 1.85 9.26 8.99
C PRO A 162 2.33 9.72 7.61
N ASN A 163 2.10 8.88 6.63
CA ASN A 163 2.40 9.12 5.23
C ASN A 163 1.12 8.94 4.40
N MET A 164 1.23 9.12 3.08
CA MET A 164 0.09 8.95 2.18
C MET A 164 -0.50 7.53 2.25
N ASP A 165 0.36 6.51 2.41
CA ASP A 165 -0.08 5.12 2.57
C ASP A 165 -0.89 4.92 3.85
N THR A 166 -0.55 5.66 4.94
CA THR A 166 -1.29 5.63 6.21
C THR A 166 -2.71 6.16 6.04
N LEU A 167 -2.88 7.27 5.29
CA LEU A 167 -4.20 7.85 5.04
C LEU A 167 -5.08 6.89 4.23
N VAL A 168 -4.51 6.30 3.17
CA VAL A 168 -5.22 5.32 2.33
C VAL A 168 -5.57 4.06 3.13
N ALA A 169 -4.63 3.53 3.93
CA ALA A 169 -4.86 2.34 4.74
C ALA A 169 -5.94 2.57 5.81
N LEU A 170 -5.96 3.75 6.45
CA LEU A 170 -6.97 4.10 7.45
C LEU A 170 -8.35 4.26 6.81
N GLY A 171 -8.44 5.01 5.70
CA GLY A 171 -9.70 5.24 5.01
C GLY A 171 -10.30 3.94 4.46
N ALA A 172 -9.52 3.19 3.69
CA ALA A 172 -9.97 1.91 3.13
C ALA A 172 -10.27 0.87 4.23
N GLY A 173 -9.47 0.83 5.29
CA GLY A 173 -9.72 -0.06 6.43
C GLY A 173 -11.01 0.27 7.18
N ALA A 174 -11.29 1.56 7.40
CA ALA A 174 -12.52 2.01 8.05
C ALA A 174 -13.76 1.71 7.18
N SER A 175 -13.71 2.02 5.87
CA SER A 175 -14.77 1.74 4.91
C SER A 175 -15.06 0.23 4.83
N TYR A 176 -14.01 -0.58 4.74
CA TYR A 176 -14.14 -2.04 4.72
C TYR A 176 -14.78 -2.57 6.02
N GLY A 177 -14.30 -2.11 7.18
CA GLY A 177 -14.84 -2.53 8.48
C GLY A 177 -16.31 -2.16 8.65
N TYR A 178 -16.68 -0.93 8.23
CA TYR A 178 -18.08 -0.50 8.25
C TYR A 178 -18.96 -1.33 7.30
N SER A 179 -18.48 -1.61 6.09
CA SER A 179 -19.23 -2.43 5.12
C SER A 179 -19.41 -3.87 5.59
N VAL A 180 -18.43 -4.45 6.30
CA VAL A 180 -18.58 -5.76 6.96
C VAL A 180 -19.66 -5.70 8.04
N TYR A 181 -19.67 -4.64 8.85
CA TYR A 181 -20.72 -4.44 9.86
C TYR A 181 -22.10 -4.31 9.20
N ALA A 182 -22.23 -3.48 8.16
CA ALA A 182 -23.48 -3.29 7.42
C ALA A 182 -23.98 -4.60 6.80
N LEU A 183 -23.07 -5.41 6.24
CA LEU A 183 -23.41 -6.74 5.72
C LEU A 183 -23.95 -7.66 6.83
N TYR A 184 -23.35 -7.62 8.03
CA TYR A 184 -23.82 -8.39 9.17
C TYR A 184 -25.20 -7.93 9.64
N ALA A 185 -25.44 -6.62 9.73
CA ALA A 185 -26.72 -6.02 10.07
C ALA A 185 -27.80 -6.37 9.03
N MET A 186 -27.44 -6.34 7.72
CA MET A 186 -28.32 -6.74 6.64
C MET A 186 -28.77 -8.21 6.75
N THR A 187 -27.87 -9.13 7.16
CA THR A 187 -28.28 -10.53 7.39
C THR A 187 -29.29 -10.67 8.53
N ALA A 188 -29.14 -9.90 9.60
CA ALA A 188 -30.09 -9.88 10.72
C ALA A 188 -31.44 -9.31 10.29
N ALA A 189 -31.47 -8.22 9.51
CA ALA A 189 -32.69 -7.64 8.96
C ALA A 189 -33.42 -8.63 8.05
N GLN A 190 -32.70 -9.38 7.21
CA GLN A 190 -33.31 -10.38 6.33
C GLN A 190 -33.93 -11.55 7.11
N VAL A 191 -33.29 -12.00 8.19
CA VAL A 191 -33.85 -13.06 9.07
C VAL A 191 -35.12 -12.58 9.78
N SER A 192 -35.20 -11.31 10.15
CA SER A 192 -36.40 -10.70 10.75
C SER A 192 -37.52 -10.37 9.76
N GLY A 193 -37.25 -10.50 8.45
CA GLY A 193 -38.21 -10.17 7.39
C GLY A 193 -38.35 -8.68 7.13
N ASP A 194 -37.47 -7.84 7.65
CA ASP A 194 -37.43 -6.40 7.46
C ASP A 194 -36.73 -6.06 6.14
N MET A 195 -37.48 -6.00 5.05
CA MET A 195 -36.95 -5.68 3.71
C MET A 195 -36.54 -4.23 3.57
N ASP A 196 -37.15 -3.30 4.29
CA ASP A 196 -36.76 -1.89 4.28
C ASP A 196 -35.37 -1.73 4.95
N GLY A 197 -35.14 -2.43 6.04
CA GLY A 197 -33.82 -2.51 6.68
C GLY A 197 -32.76 -3.11 5.76
N VAL A 198 -33.06 -4.19 5.04
CA VAL A 198 -32.15 -4.80 4.06
C VAL A 198 -31.74 -3.79 2.98
N MET A 199 -32.70 -3.08 2.41
CA MET A 199 -32.41 -2.07 1.37
C MET A 199 -31.61 -0.89 1.91
N SER A 200 -31.89 -0.43 3.14
CA SER A 200 -31.13 0.64 3.78
C SER A 200 -29.66 0.25 3.94
N PHE A 201 -29.37 -0.92 4.51
CA PHE A 201 -27.99 -1.40 4.70
C PHE A 201 -27.27 -1.69 3.38
N MET A 202 -27.98 -2.07 2.33
CA MET A 202 -27.38 -2.27 1.00
C MET A 202 -26.85 -0.97 0.38
N HIS A 203 -27.49 0.16 0.66
CA HIS A 203 -27.03 1.48 0.23
C HIS A 203 -25.86 2.03 1.07
N GLU A 204 -25.55 1.39 2.19
CA GLU A 204 -24.46 1.78 3.08
C GLU A 204 -23.17 1.00 2.85
N PHE A 205 -23.07 0.23 1.77
CA PHE A 205 -21.81 -0.46 1.43
C PHE A 205 -20.81 0.50 0.80
N TYR A 206 -19.61 0.50 1.35
CA TYR A 206 -18.45 1.28 0.90
C TYR A 206 -17.29 0.34 0.52
N PHE A 207 -17.58 -0.68 -0.28
CA PHE A 207 -16.58 -1.64 -0.76
C PHE A 207 -15.78 -1.11 -1.97
N GLU A 208 -16.15 -0.02 -2.56
CA GLU A 208 -15.56 0.64 -3.71
C GLU A 208 -14.50 1.70 -3.37
#